data_5f8f7bfde6ada750fd5a9031cd9f62d4
#
_entry.id   5f8f7bfde6ada750fd5a9031cd9f62d4
#
_cell.length_a   1.000
_cell.length_b   1.000
_cell.length_c   1.000
_cell.angle_alpha   90.00
_cell.angle_beta   90.00
_cell.angle_gamma   90.00
#
_symmetry.space_group_name_H-M   'P 1'
#
loop_
_entity.id
_entity.type
_entity.pdbx_description
1 polymer ?
#
loop_
_entity_poly.entity_id
_entity_poly.type
_entity_poly.pdbx_seq_one_letter_code
_entity_poly.pdbx_strand_id
1 'polypeptide(L)'
;GVPGDGIVLAGCDGGLIEYNVMKNCPKTLPESEACDGIWPWCSDNTLVQFNIVSDHRSIIDGYAYDSDWGCRNSIFQYNLSYNNDGGFMLVIGTNGWPEDWCVNGNIETKVRYNVSINDGLRNYLTNASHKDAYFSPVMHFTGYTQNTLVENNLFYLFPKPEPQIDRTLFHFTKHDSSYGKGDVFKNNYIYAPEVIVAVKEEKAVGNQYFGNVYIGSLKTPATGFTKQEGTFNKSLWYNTEDKNWDILLDFLKDKTVPVNGKELKVLDIIGAN
;
A
#
# COMPACT_ATOMS: atom_id res chain seq x y z
N GLY A 1 -16.41 -17.04 -2.69
CA GLY A 1 -15.83 -15.72 -2.88
C GLY A 1 -16.91 -14.67 -3.05
N VAL A 2 -16.65 -13.50 -2.57
CA VAL A 2 -17.51 -12.33 -2.76
C VAL A 2 -17.15 -11.72 -4.12
N PRO A 3 -18.09 -11.36 -4.98
CA PRO A 3 -17.79 -10.54 -6.15
C PRO A 3 -17.70 -9.08 -5.67
N GLY A 4 -16.50 -8.50 -5.66
CA GLY A 4 -16.30 -7.11 -5.25
C GLY A 4 -15.35 -6.94 -4.07
N ASP A 5 -15.56 -5.88 -3.31
CA ASP A 5 -14.73 -5.48 -2.19
C ASP A 5 -14.79 -6.44 -1.00
N GLY A 6 -13.73 -6.43 -0.21
CA GLY A 6 -13.70 -7.23 1.00
C GLY A 6 -14.49 -6.61 2.14
N ILE A 7 -14.05 -5.44 2.62
CA ILE A 7 -14.70 -4.67 3.69
C ILE A 7 -14.70 -3.20 3.31
N VAL A 8 -15.87 -2.60 3.28
CA VAL A 8 -16.05 -1.16 3.02
C VAL A 8 -16.69 -0.49 4.23
N LEU A 9 -16.12 0.61 4.68
CA LEU A 9 -16.68 1.48 5.70
C LEU A 9 -17.03 2.82 5.07
N ALA A 10 -18.31 3.18 5.02
CA ALA A 10 -18.78 4.37 4.33
C ALA A 10 -19.52 5.34 5.25
N GLY A 11 -19.18 6.63 5.19
CA GLY A 11 -19.88 7.69 5.90
C GLY A 11 -19.77 7.61 7.43
N CYS A 12 -18.66 7.14 7.95
CA CYS A 12 -18.46 6.92 9.38
C CYS A 12 -17.50 7.95 9.99
N ASP A 13 -17.67 8.23 11.27
CA ASP A 13 -16.70 8.95 12.10
C ASP A 13 -16.28 8.05 13.26
N GLY A 14 -14.96 7.77 13.38
CA GLY A 14 -14.42 6.88 14.41
C GLY A 14 -14.53 5.38 14.11
N GLY A 15 -14.45 4.97 12.85
CA GLY A 15 -14.53 3.55 12.45
C GLY A 15 -13.32 2.72 12.88
N LEU A 16 -13.55 1.43 13.23
CA LEU A 16 -12.50 0.46 13.56
C LEU A 16 -12.66 -0.82 12.73
N ILE A 17 -11.62 -1.19 11.99
CA ILE A 17 -11.53 -2.45 11.24
C ILE A 17 -10.27 -3.18 11.69
N GLU A 18 -10.43 -4.30 12.41
CA GLU A 18 -9.29 -5.04 12.92
C GLU A 18 -9.48 -6.56 12.96
N TYR A 19 -8.37 -7.28 12.94
CA TYR A 19 -8.27 -8.74 13.03
C TYR A 19 -9.04 -9.50 11.94
N ASN A 20 -9.17 -8.92 10.76
CA ASN A 20 -9.80 -9.58 9.62
C ASN A 20 -8.76 -10.25 8.73
N VAL A 21 -9.17 -11.36 8.11
CA VAL A 21 -8.39 -12.02 7.06
C VAL A 21 -9.23 -12.05 5.79
N MET A 22 -8.76 -11.34 4.79
CA MET A 22 -9.35 -11.32 3.45
C MET A 22 -8.40 -11.99 2.47
N LYS A 23 -8.90 -13.00 1.77
CA LYS A 23 -8.09 -13.77 0.82
C LYS A 23 -8.87 -14.14 -0.42
N ASN A 24 -8.22 -14.07 -1.59
CA ASN A 24 -8.81 -14.44 -2.89
C ASN A 24 -10.13 -13.70 -3.19
N CYS A 25 -10.15 -12.41 -3.02
CA CYS A 25 -11.25 -11.52 -3.38
C CYS A 25 -10.81 -10.56 -4.49
N PRO A 26 -11.68 -10.18 -5.41
CA PRO A 26 -12.89 -10.92 -5.76
C PRO A 26 -12.57 -12.21 -6.50
N LYS A 27 -13.45 -13.19 -6.43
CA LYS A 27 -13.27 -14.45 -7.16
C LYS A 27 -13.66 -14.33 -8.63
N THR A 28 -14.65 -13.50 -8.92
CA THR A 28 -15.10 -13.13 -10.26
C THR A 28 -15.54 -11.68 -10.22
N LEU A 29 -14.92 -10.85 -11.03
CA LEU A 29 -15.26 -9.44 -11.12
C LEU A 29 -15.73 -9.13 -12.54
N PRO A 30 -16.83 -8.38 -12.70
CA PRO A 30 -17.15 -7.77 -13.99
C PRO A 30 -15.99 -6.90 -14.48
N GLU A 31 -15.73 -6.92 -15.78
CA GLU A 31 -14.60 -6.19 -16.40
C GLU A 31 -14.63 -4.67 -16.22
N SER A 32 -15.68 -4.12 -15.64
CA SER A 32 -15.87 -2.68 -15.42
C SER A 32 -15.81 -2.25 -13.96
N GLU A 33 -15.67 -3.19 -13.03
CA GLU A 33 -15.72 -2.88 -11.61
C GLU A 33 -14.32 -2.68 -11.02
N ALA A 34 -14.16 -1.59 -10.29
CA ALA A 34 -13.02 -1.35 -9.40
C ALA A 34 -13.31 -1.97 -8.05
N CYS A 35 -12.33 -2.60 -7.42
CA CYS A 35 -12.48 -3.06 -6.05
C CYS A 35 -11.15 -3.21 -5.34
N ASP A 36 -11.20 -2.97 -4.04
CA ASP A 36 -10.07 -3.09 -3.12
C ASP A 36 -10.36 -4.01 -1.94
N GLY A 37 -9.36 -4.32 -1.15
CA GLY A 37 -9.48 -5.25 -0.06
C GLY A 37 -10.26 -4.70 1.11
N ILE A 38 -9.68 -3.77 1.85
CA ILE A 38 -10.29 -3.14 3.04
C ILE A 38 -10.10 -1.64 2.95
N TRP A 39 -11.21 -0.91 2.96
CA TRP A 39 -11.13 0.54 2.75
C TRP A 39 -12.28 1.35 3.36
N PRO A 40 -12.01 2.54 3.89
CA PRO A 40 -12.98 3.56 4.20
C PRO A 40 -13.27 4.47 3.00
N TRP A 41 -14.49 4.98 2.93
CA TRP A 41 -14.95 5.96 1.96
C TRP A 41 -15.76 7.06 2.66
N CYS A 42 -15.51 8.33 2.34
CA CYS A 42 -16.16 9.48 2.98
C CYS A 42 -16.25 9.33 4.51
N SER A 43 -15.16 8.90 5.12
CA SER A 43 -15.11 8.56 6.55
C SER A 43 -13.98 9.29 7.25
N ASP A 44 -14.24 9.73 8.47
CA ASP A 44 -13.26 10.40 9.31
C ASP A 44 -12.75 9.47 10.42
N ASN A 45 -11.51 9.69 10.86
CA ASN A 45 -10.93 9.05 12.05
C ASN A 45 -11.00 7.51 12.05
N THR A 46 -10.90 6.90 10.88
CA THR A 46 -10.96 5.43 10.73
C THR A 46 -9.64 4.80 11.11
N LEU A 47 -9.68 3.72 11.91
CA LEU A 47 -8.52 2.90 12.25
C LEU A 47 -8.64 1.52 11.60
N VAL A 48 -7.67 1.17 10.75
CA VAL A 48 -7.54 -0.13 10.08
C VAL A 48 -6.25 -0.79 10.57
N GLN A 49 -6.37 -1.84 11.41
CA GLN A 49 -5.20 -2.45 12.02
C GLN A 49 -5.31 -3.96 12.19
N PHE A 50 -4.17 -4.66 12.26
CA PHE A 50 -4.08 -6.11 12.47
C PHE A 50 -4.87 -6.93 11.45
N ASN A 51 -5.03 -6.43 10.24
CA ASN A 51 -5.70 -7.16 9.18
C ASN A 51 -4.68 -7.85 8.26
N ILE A 52 -5.14 -8.88 7.59
CA ILE A 52 -4.37 -9.58 6.55
C ILE A 52 -5.18 -9.53 5.26
N VAL A 53 -4.59 -8.99 4.20
CA VAL A 53 -5.20 -8.99 2.86
C VAL A 53 -4.24 -9.64 1.87
N SER A 54 -4.71 -10.64 1.15
CA SER A 54 -3.88 -11.32 0.17
C SER A 54 -4.62 -11.82 -1.05
N ASP A 55 -3.86 -12.01 -2.11
CA ASP A 55 -4.35 -12.58 -3.36
C ASP A 55 -5.61 -11.86 -3.87
N HIS A 56 -5.67 -10.55 -3.64
CA HIS A 56 -6.73 -9.70 -4.18
C HIS A 56 -6.49 -9.51 -5.68
N ARG A 57 -7.46 -9.93 -6.48
CA ARG A 57 -7.38 -9.94 -7.94
C ARG A 57 -8.42 -9.00 -8.51
N SER A 58 -8.00 -7.90 -9.12
CA SER A 58 -8.90 -6.96 -9.77
C SER A 58 -8.29 -6.39 -11.03
N ILE A 59 -9.12 -6.17 -12.04
CA ILE A 59 -8.74 -5.53 -13.29
C ILE A 59 -8.54 -4.01 -13.13
N ILE A 60 -9.17 -3.42 -12.12
CA ILE A 60 -9.06 -2.00 -11.74
C ILE A 60 -8.76 -1.97 -10.25
N ASP A 61 -7.95 -1.03 -9.78
CA ASP A 61 -7.48 -0.90 -8.40
C ASP A 61 -6.81 -2.18 -7.90
N GLY A 62 -7.44 -3.01 -7.12
CA GLY A 62 -6.90 -4.30 -6.69
C GLY A 62 -5.86 -4.19 -5.58
N TYR A 63 -5.89 -3.12 -4.80
CA TYR A 63 -5.00 -2.91 -3.66
C TYR A 63 -5.47 -3.70 -2.45
N ALA A 64 -4.53 -4.02 -1.57
CA ALA A 64 -4.91 -4.66 -0.30
C ALA A 64 -5.74 -3.71 0.56
N TYR A 65 -5.32 -2.48 0.63
CA TYR A 65 -5.96 -1.41 1.41
C TYR A 65 -6.13 -0.18 0.54
N ASP A 66 -7.17 0.60 0.86
CA ASP A 66 -7.39 1.89 0.24
C ASP A 66 -7.88 2.90 1.28
N SER A 67 -7.46 4.14 1.15
CA SER A 67 -8.07 5.31 1.76
C SER A 67 -8.70 6.11 0.64
N ASP A 68 -10.01 5.95 0.49
CA ASP A 68 -10.75 6.45 -0.67
C ASP A 68 -11.22 7.89 -0.49
N TRP A 69 -11.96 8.38 -1.45
CA TRP A 69 -12.45 9.75 -1.51
C TRP A 69 -13.09 10.21 -0.22
N GLY A 70 -12.81 11.46 0.15
CA GLY A 70 -13.44 12.09 1.27
C GLY A 70 -13.05 11.53 2.63
N CYS A 71 -11.97 10.80 2.74
CA CYS A 71 -11.43 10.33 4.01
C CYS A 71 -10.55 11.39 4.68
N ARG A 72 -10.62 11.47 6.01
CA ARG A 72 -9.78 12.33 6.82
C ARG A 72 -9.32 11.62 8.10
N ASN A 73 -8.02 11.79 8.43
CA ASN A 73 -7.39 11.17 9.60
C ASN A 73 -7.49 9.63 9.64
N SER A 74 -7.54 8.95 8.50
CA SER A 74 -7.51 7.49 8.47
C SER A 74 -6.13 6.96 8.86
N ILE A 75 -6.08 5.89 9.66
CA ILE A 75 -4.84 5.27 10.10
C ILE A 75 -4.84 3.80 9.70
N PHE A 76 -3.83 3.40 8.92
CA PHE A 76 -3.56 2.01 8.56
C PHE A 76 -2.26 1.58 9.25
N GLN A 77 -2.35 0.67 10.22
CA GLN A 77 -1.18 0.25 10.99
C GLN A 77 -1.21 -1.24 11.36
N TYR A 78 -0.05 -1.84 11.51
CA TYR A 78 0.14 -3.24 11.93
C TYR A 78 -0.59 -4.26 11.03
N ASN A 79 -0.78 -3.91 9.75
CA ASN A 79 -1.41 -4.80 8.79
C ASN A 79 -0.35 -5.59 8.00
N LEU A 80 -0.75 -6.76 7.52
CA LEU A 80 -0.01 -7.58 6.58
C LEU A 80 -0.73 -7.62 5.25
N SER A 81 -0.01 -7.40 4.16
CA SER A 81 -0.50 -7.65 2.81
C SER A 81 0.48 -8.52 2.01
N TYR A 82 -0.02 -9.33 1.09
CA TYR A 82 0.85 -10.06 0.19
C TYR A 82 0.16 -10.53 -1.09
N ASN A 83 0.92 -10.52 -2.19
CA ASN A 83 0.51 -11.05 -3.48
C ASN A 83 -0.75 -10.41 -4.08
N ASN A 84 -1.03 -9.14 -3.81
CA ASN A 84 -2.18 -8.44 -4.37
C ASN A 84 -1.84 -7.86 -5.76
N ASP A 85 -2.81 -7.83 -6.67
CA ASP A 85 -2.58 -7.39 -8.05
C ASP A 85 -2.31 -5.89 -8.17
N GLY A 86 -3.11 -5.05 -7.52
CA GLY A 86 -2.98 -3.60 -7.59
C GLY A 86 -1.80 -3.05 -6.80
N GLY A 87 -1.52 -3.63 -5.64
CA GLY A 87 -0.49 -3.17 -4.72
C GLY A 87 -0.87 -3.33 -3.26
N PHE A 88 -0.09 -2.68 -2.40
CA PHE A 88 -0.35 -2.63 -0.96
C PHE A 88 -1.44 -1.63 -0.63
N MET A 89 -1.31 -0.39 -1.12
CA MET A 89 -2.14 0.73 -0.67
C MET A 89 -2.49 1.68 -1.80
N LEU A 90 -3.76 2.00 -1.95
CA LEU A 90 -4.26 3.14 -2.69
C LEU A 90 -4.56 4.28 -1.72
N VAL A 91 -4.21 5.50 -2.06
CA VAL A 91 -4.68 6.74 -1.42
C VAL A 91 -5.22 7.62 -2.52
N ILE A 92 -6.53 7.79 -2.55
CA ILE A 92 -7.19 8.53 -3.62
C ILE A 92 -8.05 9.65 -3.07
N GLY A 93 -7.98 10.80 -3.72
CA GLY A 93 -8.81 11.95 -3.39
C GLY A 93 -9.42 12.58 -4.63
N THR A 94 -10.63 13.09 -4.51
CA THR A 94 -11.25 13.89 -5.56
C THR A 94 -11.40 15.35 -5.11
N ASN A 95 -11.36 16.27 -6.05
CA ASN A 95 -11.58 17.68 -5.80
C ASN A 95 -12.93 18.09 -6.42
N GLY A 96 -13.91 18.37 -5.58
CA GLY A 96 -15.25 18.76 -6.03
C GLY A 96 -16.29 17.66 -5.91
N TRP A 97 -16.20 16.83 -4.89
CA TRP A 97 -17.27 15.89 -4.54
C TRP A 97 -18.57 16.66 -4.25
N PRO A 98 -19.68 16.28 -4.85
CA PRO A 98 -20.92 17.06 -4.77
C PRO A 98 -21.67 16.94 -3.43
N GLU A 99 -21.30 15.97 -2.60
CA GLU A 99 -22.02 15.66 -1.36
C GLU A 99 -21.47 16.46 -0.18
N ASP A 100 -22.29 17.24 0.47
CA ASP A 100 -21.89 18.12 1.59
C ASP A 100 -21.36 17.36 2.82
N TRP A 101 -21.68 16.07 2.96
CA TRP A 101 -21.26 15.23 4.08
C TRP A 101 -19.89 14.57 3.88
N CYS A 102 -19.28 14.73 2.73
CA CYS A 102 -18.01 14.15 2.40
C CYS A 102 -16.99 15.26 2.15
N VAL A 103 -15.81 15.19 2.77
CA VAL A 103 -14.77 16.19 2.57
C VAL A 103 -14.16 16.08 1.18
N ASN A 104 -13.68 17.20 0.65
CA ASN A 104 -12.90 17.18 -0.58
C ASN A 104 -11.51 16.61 -0.32
N GLY A 105 -11.12 15.66 -1.15
CA GLY A 105 -9.79 15.07 -1.10
C GLY A 105 -9.69 13.86 -0.19
N ASN A 106 -8.46 13.51 0.11
CA ASN A 106 -8.06 12.54 1.11
C ASN A 106 -7.00 13.22 1.99
N ILE A 107 -7.30 13.43 3.27
CA ILE A 107 -6.54 14.35 4.10
C ILE A 107 -5.97 13.65 5.33
N GLU A 108 -4.66 13.81 5.55
CA GLU A 108 -3.96 13.36 6.76
C GLU A 108 -4.04 11.83 7.01
N THR A 109 -4.14 11.04 5.94
CA THR A 109 -4.03 9.57 6.03
C THR A 109 -2.66 9.17 6.55
N LYS A 110 -2.60 8.22 7.48
CA LYS A 110 -1.36 7.69 8.06
C LYS A 110 -1.24 6.20 7.76
N VAL A 111 -0.13 5.82 7.14
CA VAL A 111 0.20 4.43 6.79
C VAL A 111 1.51 4.07 7.48
N ARG A 112 1.45 3.25 8.54
CA ARG A 112 2.62 3.04 9.38
C ARG A 112 2.68 1.63 9.98
N TYR A 113 3.90 1.14 10.22
CA TYR A 113 4.15 -0.17 10.83
C TYR A 113 3.39 -1.31 10.15
N ASN A 114 3.30 -1.27 8.82
CA ASN A 114 2.71 -2.35 8.04
C ASN A 114 3.80 -3.17 7.35
N VAL A 115 3.44 -4.40 6.99
CA VAL A 115 4.30 -5.27 6.18
C VAL A 115 3.60 -5.56 4.85
N SER A 116 4.26 -5.24 3.76
CA SER A 116 3.84 -5.57 2.40
C SER A 116 4.85 -6.54 1.78
N ILE A 117 4.37 -7.71 1.37
CA ILE A 117 5.21 -8.74 0.78
C ILE A 117 4.73 -9.05 -0.62
N ASN A 118 5.55 -8.74 -1.62
CA ASN A 118 5.29 -9.10 -3.00
C ASN A 118 3.97 -8.57 -3.57
N ASP A 119 3.53 -7.38 -3.18
CA ASP A 119 2.36 -6.72 -3.73
C ASP A 119 2.66 -6.06 -5.09
N GLY A 120 1.63 -5.78 -5.88
CA GLY A 120 1.75 -5.21 -7.21
C GLY A 120 2.08 -6.26 -8.27
N LEU A 121 1.16 -7.19 -8.53
CA LEU A 121 1.40 -8.35 -9.42
C LEU A 121 0.53 -8.35 -10.67
N ARG A 122 -0.21 -7.28 -10.96
CA ARG A 122 -1.12 -7.26 -12.13
C ARG A 122 -0.34 -7.49 -13.42
N ASN A 123 -0.73 -8.51 -14.17
CA ASN A 123 -0.06 -8.94 -15.38
C ASN A 123 -1.04 -9.23 -16.54
N TYR A 124 -2.24 -8.71 -16.49
CA TYR A 124 -3.26 -8.97 -17.52
C TYR A 124 -3.78 -7.66 -18.11
N LEU A 125 -4.20 -7.75 -19.36
CA LEU A 125 -4.88 -6.67 -20.05
C LEU A 125 -6.24 -6.44 -19.41
N THR A 126 -6.45 -5.26 -18.90
CA THR A 126 -7.79 -4.79 -18.56
C THR A 126 -8.60 -4.60 -19.84
N ASN A 127 -9.90 -4.43 -19.74
CA ASN A 127 -10.73 -4.19 -20.92
C ASN A 127 -10.22 -2.97 -21.73
N ALA A 128 -10.71 -2.80 -22.95
CA ALA A 128 -10.23 -1.76 -23.87
C ALA A 128 -10.35 -0.31 -23.37
N SER A 129 -11.13 -0.08 -22.30
CA SER A 129 -11.26 1.23 -21.64
C SER A 129 -10.18 1.51 -20.62
N HIS A 130 -9.46 0.48 -20.14
CA HIS A 130 -8.38 0.60 -19.16
C HIS A 130 -7.06 0.18 -19.78
N LYS A 131 -6.16 1.15 -19.98
CA LYS A 131 -4.88 0.96 -20.67
C LYS A 131 -3.78 0.39 -19.76
N ASP A 132 -4.07 0.17 -18.50
CA ASP A 132 -3.06 -0.04 -17.47
C ASP A 132 -2.88 -1.51 -17.09
N ALA A 133 -2.81 -2.38 -18.10
CA ALA A 133 -2.70 -3.85 -17.93
C ALA A 133 -1.66 -4.32 -16.91
N TYR A 134 -0.58 -3.56 -16.77
CA TYR A 134 0.53 -3.90 -15.89
C TYR A 134 0.77 -2.83 -14.82
N PHE A 135 -0.13 -1.87 -14.71
CA PHE A 135 -0.03 -0.81 -13.69
C PHE A 135 -0.38 -1.37 -12.32
N SER A 136 0.62 -1.47 -11.47
CA SER A 136 0.49 -2.05 -10.13
C SER A 136 1.60 -1.54 -9.20
N PRO A 137 1.70 -0.24 -8.97
CA PRO A 137 2.67 0.30 -8.02
C PRO A 137 2.37 -0.25 -6.62
N VAL A 138 3.39 -0.39 -5.79
CA VAL A 138 3.19 -0.89 -4.42
C VAL A 138 2.28 0.04 -3.62
N MET A 139 2.48 1.35 -3.75
CA MET A 139 1.55 2.36 -3.25
C MET A 139 1.21 3.37 -4.34
N HIS A 140 -0.06 3.64 -4.50
CA HIS A 140 -0.58 4.58 -5.49
C HIS A 140 -1.26 5.76 -4.79
N PHE A 141 -0.84 6.96 -5.14
CA PHE A 141 -1.42 8.22 -4.69
C PHE A 141 -2.03 8.92 -5.90
N THR A 142 -3.31 9.19 -5.87
CA THR A 142 -3.97 9.78 -7.03
C THR A 142 -4.98 10.85 -6.66
N GLY A 143 -5.01 11.93 -7.43
CA GLY A 143 -5.91 13.05 -7.20
C GLY A 143 -5.53 13.92 -6.01
N TYR A 144 -6.52 14.50 -5.36
CA TYR A 144 -6.34 15.49 -4.29
C TYR A 144 -6.07 14.82 -2.94
N THR A 145 -4.85 14.31 -2.77
CA THR A 145 -4.36 13.81 -1.47
C THR A 145 -3.56 14.90 -0.76
N GLN A 146 -3.67 15.01 0.56
CA GLN A 146 -2.97 16.03 1.33
C GLN A 146 -2.40 15.48 2.64
N ASN A 147 -1.13 15.80 2.88
CA ASN A 147 -0.45 15.53 4.14
C ASN A 147 -0.49 14.05 4.56
N THR A 148 -0.49 13.14 3.60
CA THR A 148 -0.38 11.71 3.89
C THR A 148 0.97 11.41 4.52
N LEU A 149 0.97 10.64 5.62
CA LEU A 149 2.18 10.21 6.30
C LEU A 149 2.40 8.71 6.08
N VAL A 150 3.48 8.35 5.40
CA VAL A 150 3.92 6.96 5.19
C VAL A 150 5.21 6.73 5.96
N GLU A 151 5.15 5.98 7.07
CA GLU A 151 6.30 5.83 7.95
C GLU A 151 6.47 4.43 8.53
N ASN A 152 7.72 4.02 8.73
CA ASN A 152 8.06 2.77 9.42
C ASN A 152 7.38 1.52 8.84
N ASN A 153 7.17 1.46 7.52
CA ASN A 153 6.64 0.29 6.85
C ASN A 153 7.78 -0.59 6.31
N LEU A 154 7.53 -1.89 6.24
CA LEU A 154 8.43 -2.88 5.66
C LEU A 154 7.88 -3.33 4.31
N PHE A 155 8.59 -3.02 3.23
CA PHE A 155 8.28 -3.42 1.86
C PHE A 155 9.25 -4.50 1.40
N TYR A 156 8.73 -5.70 1.18
CA TYR A 156 9.53 -6.82 0.70
C TYR A 156 9.09 -7.20 -0.71
N LEU A 157 9.89 -6.79 -1.71
CA LEU A 157 9.56 -6.93 -3.12
C LEU A 157 10.36 -8.07 -3.73
N PHE A 158 9.71 -9.20 -3.97
CA PHE A 158 10.33 -10.29 -4.72
C PHE A 158 10.44 -9.95 -6.22
N PRO A 159 11.31 -10.65 -6.97
CA PRO A 159 11.35 -10.51 -8.41
C PRO A 159 9.97 -10.71 -9.03
N LYS A 160 9.59 -9.78 -9.91
CA LYS A 160 8.31 -9.85 -10.60
C LYS A 160 8.31 -10.96 -11.64
N PRO A 161 7.21 -11.72 -11.80
CA PRO A 161 7.16 -12.85 -12.72
C PRO A 161 7.28 -12.42 -14.20
N GLU A 162 6.90 -11.20 -14.51
CA GLU A 162 6.94 -10.67 -15.88
C GLU A 162 7.61 -9.30 -15.94
N PRO A 163 8.40 -9.02 -17.00
CA PRO A 163 9.14 -7.76 -17.13
C PRO A 163 8.24 -6.52 -17.29
N GLN A 164 7.01 -6.70 -17.76
CA GLN A 164 6.06 -5.62 -17.99
C GLN A 164 5.39 -5.11 -16.72
N ILE A 165 5.34 -5.92 -15.65
CA ILE A 165 4.72 -5.53 -14.38
C ILE A 165 5.42 -4.29 -13.83
N ASP A 166 4.63 -3.33 -13.37
CA ASP A 166 5.12 -2.08 -12.78
C ASP A 166 6.05 -2.36 -11.60
N ARG A 167 7.15 -1.65 -11.57
CA ARG A 167 8.20 -1.75 -10.54
C ARG A 167 8.36 -0.42 -9.79
N THR A 168 7.25 0.25 -9.54
CA THR A 168 7.25 1.52 -8.81
C THR A 168 6.82 1.29 -7.37
N LEU A 169 7.57 1.85 -6.42
CA LEU A 169 7.20 1.80 -5.00
C LEU A 169 6.11 2.83 -4.69
N PHE A 170 6.38 4.11 -4.90
CA PHE A 170 5.43 5.21 -4.68
C PHE A 170 5.11 5.91 -6.01
N HIS A 171 3.88 5.80 -6.47
CA HIS A 171 3.46 6.38 -7.75
C HIS A 171 2.36 7.41 -7.54
N PHE A 172 2.59 8.61 -8.03
CA PHE A 172 1.63 9.72 -7.99
C PHE A 172 1.04 9.95 -9.36
N THR A 173 -0.27 9.93 -9.47
CA THR A 173 -0.97 10.21 -10.71
C THR A 173 -2.05 11.27 -10.52
N LYS A 174 -2.59 11.72 -11.63
CA LYS A 174 -3.67 12.69 -11.68
C LYS A 174 -5.02 12.00 -11.54
N HIS A 175 -5.90 12.56 -10.71
CA HIS A 175 -7.33 12.28 -10.71
C HIS A 175 -8.10 13.61 -10.64
N ASP A 176 -9.17 13.76 -11.42
CA ASP A 176 -10.01 14.97 -11.48
C ASP A 176 -9.22 16.29 -11.60
N SER A 177 -8.19 16.30 -12.43
CA SER A 177 -7.29 17.43 -12.62
C SER A 177 -6.42 17.81 -11.41
N SER A 178 -6.43 17.00 -10.34
CA SER A 178 -5.69 17.22 -9.10
C SER A 178 -4.54 16.25 -8.92
N TYR A 179 -3.60 16.60 -8.05
CA TYR A 179 -2.42 15.81 -7.66
C TYR A 179 -2.21 15.92 -6.16
N GLY A 180 -1.46 14.96 -5.60
CA GLY A 180 -1.06 14.95 -4.19
C GLY A 180 -0.24 16.17 -3.79
N LYS A 181 -0.31 16.53 -2.51
CA LYS A 181 0.39 17.69 -1.95
C LYS A 181 0.83 17.49 -0.50
N GLY A 182 2.12 17.70 -0.26
CA GLY A 182 2.67 17.77 1.10
C GLY A 182 2.76 16.43 1.81
N ASP A 183 2.77 15.33 1.07
CA ASP A 183 2.87 14.00 1.63
C ASP A 183 4.29 13.71 2.13
N VAL A 184 4.41 12.95 3.22
CA VAL A 184 5.68 12.67 3.88
C VAL A 184 5.96 11.18 3.93
N PHE A 185 7.12 10.77 3.41
CA PHE A 185 7.60 9.39 3.35
C PHE A 185 8.89 9.27 4.16
N LYS A 186 8.81 8.64 5.33
CA LYS A 186 10.00 8.60 6.21
C LYS A 186 10.18 7.24 6.88
N ASN A 187 11.46 6.89 7.09
CA ASN A 187 11.84 5.69 7.83
C ASN A 187 11.17 4.40 7.33
N ASN A 188 10.92 4.28 6.01
CA ASN A 188 10.45 3.05 5.42
C ASN A 188 11.64 2.18 5.02
N TYR A 189 11.46 0.86 5.09
CA TYR A 189 12.52 -0.12 4.85
C TYR A 189 12.13 -1.01 3.68
N ILE A 190 12.97 -1.04 2.65
CA ILE A 190 12.67 -1.63 1.35
C ILE A 190 13.69 -2.70 1.01
N TYR A 191 13.23 -3.91 0.74
CA TYR A 191 14.00 -4.94 0.08
C TYR A 191 13.55 -5.08 -1.36
N ALA A 192 14.46 -4.82 -2.31
CA ALA A 192 14.18 -4.85 -3.73
C ALA A 192 15.36 -5.47 -4.49
N PRO A 193 15.40 -6.81 -4.64
CA PRO A 193 16.50 -7.48 -5.33
C PRO A 193 16.59 -7.14 -6.82
N GLU A 194 15.45 -6.81 -7.45
CA GLU A 194 15.42 -6.27 -8.80
C GLU A 194 15.35 -4.74 -8.78
N VAL A 195 15.66 -4.14 -9.94
CA VAL A 195 15.58 -2.69 -10.10
C VAL A 195 14.14 -2.22 -10.01
N ILE A 196 13.83 -1.37 -9.04
CA ILE A 196 12.55 -0.69 -8.88
C ILE A 196 12.73 0.83 -9.00
N VAL A 197 11.65 1.52 -9.35
CA VAL A 197 11.56 2.98 -9.28
C VAL A 197 11.05 3.35 -7.89
N ALA A 198 11.86 4.09 -7.10
CA ALA A 198 11.47 4.47 -5.75
C ALA A 198 10.24 5.38 -5.75
N VAL A 199 10.28 6.42 -6.57
CA VAL A 199 9.21 7.43 -6.65
C VAL A 199 8.98 7.80 -8.10
N LYS A 200 7.72 7.87 -8.50
CA LYS A 200 7.28 8.40 -9.79
C LYS A 200 6.23 9.48 -9.53
N GLU A 201 6.68 10.72 -9.61
CA GLU A 201 5.85 11.91 -9.42
C GLU A 201 5.67 12.63 -10.75
N GLU A 202 4.42 12.86 -11.15
CA GLU A 202 4.15 13.66 -12.34
C GLU A 202 4.12 15.17 -12.01
N LYS A 203 3.28 15.55 -11.04
CA LYS A 203 3.08 16.95 -10.62
C LYS A 203 2.71 17.10 -9.15
N ALA A 204 3.02 16.13 -8.31
CA ALA A 204 2.84 16.26 -6.86
C ALA A 204 3.74 17.40 -6.34
N VAL A 205 3.25 18.14 -5.34
CA VAL A 205 3.92 19.35 -4.85
C VAL A 205 4.21 19.26 -3.36
N GLY A 206 5.48 19.50 -3.01
CA GLY A 206 5.89 19.62 -1.62
C GLY A 206 6.02 18.31 -0.86
N ASN A 207 6.06 17.19 -1.55
CA ASN A 207 6.31 15.90 -0.93
C ASN A 207 7.73 15.83 -0.37
N GLN A 208 7.89 15.11 0.74
CA GLN A 208 9.16 15.00 1.45
C GLN A 208 9.53 13.52 1.64
N TYR A 209 10.81 13.21 1.42
CA TYR A 209 11.37 11.86 1.58
C TYR A 209 12.61 11.96 2.45
N PHE A 210 12.65 11.22 3.57
CA PHE A 210 13.84 11.18 4.42
C PHE A 210 13.91 9.91 5.28
N GLY A 211 15.13 9.48 5.57
CA GLY A 211 15.37 8.32 6.43
C GLY A 211 14.88 6.98 5.86
N ASN A 212 14.44 6.92 4.59
CA ASN A 212 14.08 5.65 3.98
C ASN A 212 15.33 4.86 3.65
N VAL A 213 15.31 3.55 3.90
CA VAL A 213 16.46 2.67 3.72
C VAL A 213 16.11 1.54 2.78
N TYR A 214 17.02 1.18 1.87
CA TYR A 214 16.79 0.07 0.96
C TYR A 214 17.99 -0.86 0.83
N ILE A 215 17.70 -2.13 0.56
CA ILE A 215 18.64 -3.15 0.14
C ILE A 215 18.24 -3.62 -1.26
N GLY A 216 19.22 -3.65 -2.18
CA GLY A 216 19.01 -4.02 -3.57
C GLY A 216 19.23 -2.87 -4.55
N SER A 217 18.31 -2.65 -5.49
CA SER A 217 18.48 -1.67 -6.56
C SER A 217 17.30 -0.71 -6.71
N LEU A 218 17.55 0.59 -6.54
CA LEU A 218 16.60 1.64 -6.90
C LEU A 218 17.06 2.35 -8.17
N LYS A 219 16.18 2.44 -9.16
CA LYS A 219 16.35 3.27 -10.35
C LYS A 219 15.83 4.66 -10.04
N THR A 220 16.63 5.65 -10.03
CA THR A 220 16.40 6.99 -9.51
C THR A 220 16.50 7.01 -7.98
N PRO A 221 17.67 7.35 -7.43
CA PRO A 221 17.77 7.67 -6.04
C PRO A 221 16.98 8.96 -5.81
N ALA A 222 15.73 8.82 -5.40
CA ALA A 222 15.02 9.95 -4.85
C ALA A 222 15.80 10.43 -3.63
N THR A 223 15.92 11.72 -3.43
CA THR A 223 16.44 12.30 -2.18
C THR A 223 15.71 11.62 -1.01
N GLY A 224 16.47 11.28 0.05
CA GLY A 224 15.87 10.66 1.25
C GLY A 224 15.79 9.13 1.24
N PHE A 225 16.43 8.46 0.28
CA PHE A 225 16.62 7.01 0.26
C PHE A 225 18.11 6.67 0.39
N THR A 226 18.46 5.87 1.38
CA THR A 226 19.83 5.43 1.64
C THR A 226 19.99 3.96 1.36
N LYS A 227 20.96 3.59 0.51
CA LYS A 227 21.30 2.20 0.27
C LYS A 227 22.04 1.62 1.48
N GLN A 228 21.65 0.41 1.85
CA GLN A 228 22.38 -0.42 2.79
C GLN A 228 22.87 -1.68 2.06
N GLU A 229 24.08 -2.12 2.39
CA GLU A 229 24.60 -3.39 1.91
C GLU A 229 24.30 -4.50 2.92
N GLY A 230 24.18 -5.74 2.43
CA GLY A 230 23.96 -6.92 3.27
C GLY A 230 22.58 -7.52 3.10
N THR A 231 22.03 -8.07 4.18
CA THR A 231 20.73 -8.75 4.21
C THR A 231 19.68 -7.91 4.89
N PHE A 232 18.45 -8.02 4.41
CA PHE A 232 17.30 -7.42 5.07
C PHE A 232 17.04 -8.17 6.37
N ASN A 233 17.24 -7.52 7.50
CA ASN A 233 17.12 -8.14 8.81
C ASN A 233 16.72 -7.12 9.89
N LYS A 234 16.38 -7.63 11.08
CA LYS A 234 15.85 -6.85 12.21
C LYS A 234 16.73 -5.67 12.61
N SER A 235 18.05 -5.79 12.54
CA SER A 235 18.96 -4.69 12.92
C SER A 235 18.87 -3.47 12.01
N LEU A 236 18.30 -3.64 10.82
CA LEU A 236 18.10 -2.54 9.87
C LEU A 236 16.95 -1.62 10.26
N TRP A 237 15.89 -2.15 10.80
CA TRP A 237 14.62 -1.45 10.98
C TRP A 237 14.09 -1.42 12.42
N TYR A 238 14.48 -2.36 13.27
CA TYR A 238 13.96 -2.44 14.64
C TYR A 238 14.64 -1.46 15.57
N ASN A 239 13.81 -0.72 16.32
CA ASN A 239 14.27 0.16 17.40
C ASN A 239 13.62 -0.29 18.73
N THR A 240 14.41 -0.63 19.71
CA THR A 240 13.94 -1.10 21.03
C THR A 240 13.18 -0.04 21.83
N GLU A 241 13.39 1.24 21.54
CA GLU A 241 12.68 2.34 22.19
C GLU A 241 11.29 2.56 21.60
N ASP A 242 11.05 2.07 20.38
CA ASP A 242 9.77 2.20 19.69
C ASP A 242 8.92 0.94 19.85
N LYS A 243 8.01 0.97 20.81
CA LYS A 243 7.13 -0.17 21.13
C LYS A 243 6.17 -0.58 20.02
N ASN A 244 5.99 0.25 19.00
CA ASN A 244 5.17 -0.13 17.85
C ASN A 244 5.74 -1.33 17.10
N TRP A 245 7.06 -1.48 17.07
CA TRP A 245 7.70 -2.65 16.48
C TRP A 245 7.39 -3.95 17.23
N ASP A 246 7.35 -3.90 18.57
CA ASP A 246 6.99 -5.08 19.38
C ASP A 246 5.55 -5.51 19.12
N ILE A 247 4.63 -4.54 18.98
CA ILE A 247 3.22 -4.79 18.65
C ILE A 247 3.10 -5.47 17.28
N LEU A 248 3.81 -4.97 16.26
CA LEU A 248 3.81 -5.57 14.93
C LEU A 248 4.38 -7.00 14.97
N LEU A 249 5.50 -7.21 15.65
CA LEU A 249 6.15 -8.52 15.74
C LEU A 249 5.26 -9.55 16.47
N ASP A 250 4.57 -9.15 17.51
CA ASP A 250 3.62 -10.03 18.20
C ASP A 250 2.46 -10.44 17.29
N PHE A 251 1.93 -9.51 16.52
CA PHE A 251 0.90 -9.81 15.52
C PHE A 251 1.38 -10.79 14.44
N LEU A 252 2.64 -10.68 14.01
CA LEU A 252 3.21 -11.45 12.89
C LEU A 252 3.80 -12.79 13.29
N LYS A 253 3.98 -13.11 14.58
CA LYS A 253 4.77 -14.25 15.08
C LYS A 253 4.40 -15.60 14.48
N ASP A 254 3.11 -15.84 14.23
CA ASP A 254 2.59 -17.10 13.69
C ASP A 254 2.11 -17.00 12.23
N LYS A 255 2.38 -15.89 11.55
CA LYS A 255 1.92 -15.68 10.19
C LYS A 255 2.86 -16.29 9.17
N THR A 256 2.29 -16.91 8.15
CA THR A 256 3.00 -17.42 6.99
C THR A 256 2.45 -16.83 5.72
N VAL A 257 3.29 -16.78 4.69
CA VAL A 257 2.92 -16.32 3.34
C VAL A 257 3.49 -17.26 2.29
N PRO A 258 2.76 -17.54 1.21
CA PRO A 258 3.29 -18.33 0.11
C PRO A 258 4.22 -17.48 -0.76
N VAL A 259 5.46 -17.93 -0.91
CA VAL A 259 6.45 -17.31 -1.79
C VAL A 259 7.04 -18.40 -2.68
N ASN A 260 6.88 -18.26 -4.00
CA ASN A 260 7.39 -19.22 -4.97
C ASN A 260 6.99 -20.67 -4.64
N GLY A 261 5.73 -20.86 -4.23
CA GLY A 261 5.18 -22.19 -3.90
C GLY A 261 5.60 -22.77 -2.55
N LYS A 262 6.27 -22.01 -1.71
CA LYS A 262 6.65 -22.42 -0.35
C LYS A 262 6.03 -21.50 0.68
N GLU A 263 5.47 -22.08 1.74
CA GLU A 263 5.01 -21.32 2.91
C GLU A 263 6.24 -20.89 3.74
N LEU A 264 6.44 -19.58 3.86
CA LEU A 264 7.51 -18.99 4.66
C LEU A 264 6.91 -18.21 5.83
N LYS A 265 7.55 -18.27 6.98
CA LYS A 265 7.17 -17.42 8.12
C LYS A 265 7.45 -15.96 7.79
N VAL A 266 6.52 -15.08 8.11
CA VAL A 266 6.69 -13.64 7.86
C VAL A 266 7.91 -13.11 8.60
N LEU A 267 8.15 -13.55 9.84
CA LEU A 267 9.32 -13.13 10.62
C LEU A 267 10.66 -13.55 9.97
N ASP A 268 10.71 -14.69 9.26
CA ASP A 268 11.91 -15.09 8.53
C ASP A 268 12.14 -14.17 7.31
N ILE A 269 11.06 -13.80 6.60
CA ILE A 269 11.14 -12.91 5.43
C ILE A 269 11.67 -11.54 5.83
N ILE A 270 11.14 -10.96 6.89
CA ILE A 270 11.56 -9.63 7.37
C ILE A 270 12.83 -9.68 8.22
N GLY A 271 13.42 -10.86 8.40
CA GLY A 271 14.67 -11.05 9.13
C GLY A 271 14.56 -10.76 10.64
N ALA A 272 13.41 -11.08 11.23
CA ALA A 272 13.12 -10.80 12.64
C ALA A 272 13.40 -11.97 13.61
N ASN A 273 13.70 -13.17 13.08
CA ASN A 273 14.09 -14.36 13.84
C ASN A 273 15.59 -14.39 14.15
#